data_d715fa59e3db2b3173fa363d1b86b296
#
_entry.id   d715fa59e3db2b3173fa363d1b86b296
#
_cell.length_a   1.000
_cell.length_b   1.000
_cell.length_c   1.000
_cell.angle_alpha   90.00
_cell.angle_beta   90.00
_cell.angle_gamma   90.00
#
_symmetry.space_group_name_H-M   'P 1'
#
loop_
_entity.id
_entity.type
_entity.pdbx_description
1 polymer ?
#
loop_
_entity_poly.entity_id
_entity_poly.type
_entity_poly.pdbx_seq_one_letter_code
_entity_poly.pdbx_strand_id
1 'polypeptide(L)'
;MLFKTYKKITTLFKEHHGYMSFADLRDHQVTVLQLAEMEEEGSLERFARGWYWCKDCGYEKPEDYQYIEIAKVNPRAVICMDSAAWLAGMLKEEPATIAVATARTDRKKMDLENFEIRRFYFQNADVPGEICEKKTEFGSYKYYSPKRTFCDCLRMNNKMPEEVKEEILTWCRKQKYSKEEILEYANRLRAVKNIEEEYQK
;
A
#
# COMPACT_ATOMS: atom_id res chain seq x y z
N MET A 1 8.90 29.46 -15.34
CA MET A 1 10.22 28.75 -15.49
C MET A 1 10.72 28.81 -16.93
N LEU A 2 12.07 28.74 -17.16
CA LEU A 2 12.62 28.64 -18.51
C LEU A 2 12.28 27.27 -19.13
N PHE A 3 11.85 27.24 -20.38
CA PHE A 3 11.49 26.00 -21.10
C PHE A 3 12.57 24.91 -21.05
N LYS A 4 13.86 25.30 -21.14
CA LYS A 4 14.99 24.36 -21.02
C LYS A 4 15.04 23.66 -19.67
N THR A 5 14.75 24.40 -18.58
CA THR A 5 14.72 23.86 -17.21
C THR A 5 13.53 22.92 -17.04
N TYR A 6 12.36 23.34 -17.49
CA TYR A 6 11.16 22.52 -17.50
C TYR A 6 11.40 21.18 -18.21
N LYS A 7 11.93 21.23 -19.43
CA LYS A 7 12.25 20.03 -20.22
C LYS A 7 13.28 19.13 -19.53
N LYS A 8 14.27 19.71 -18.85
CA LYS A 8 15.24 18.94 -18.06
C LYS A 8 14.52 18.17 -16.94
N ILE A 9 13.65 18.84 -16.18
CA ILE A 9 12.95 18.23 -15.04
C ILE A 9 12.00 17.14 -15.51
N THR A 10 11.18 17.39 -16.54
CA THR A 10 10.27 16.38 -17.10
C THR A 10 11.00 15.17 -17.67
N THR A 11 12.19 15.36 -18.24
CA THR A 11 13.04 14.26 -18.70
C THR A 11 13.53 13.41 -17.53
N LEU A 12 13.96 14.00 -16.43
CA LEU A 12 14.34 13.27 -15.21
C LEU A 12 13.19 12.42 -14.70
N PHE A 13 11.98 12.99 -14.60
CA PHE A 13 10.80 12.22 -14.20
C PHE A 13 10.50 11.08 -15.19
N LYS A 14 10.66 11.29 -16.48
CA LYS A 14 10.48 10.25 -17.49
C LYS A 14 11.45 9.08 -17.30
N GLU A 15 12.71 9.34 -16.98
CA GLU A 15 13.73 8.32 -16.71
C GLU A 15 13.42 7.54 -15.41
N HIS A 16 12.61 8.12 -14.51
CA HIS A 16 12.16 7.52 -13.25
C HIS A 16 10.67 7.12 -13.25
N HIS A 17 10.12 6.84 -14.44
CA HIS A 17 8.72 6.41 -14.60
C HIS A 17 7.71 7.33 -13.91
N GLY A 18 7.95 8.64 -13.97
CA GLY A 18 7.05 9.67 -13.45
C GLY A 18 7.15 9.98 -11.95
N TYR A 19 7.85 9.19 -11.14
CA TYR A 19 7.97 9.38 -9.70
C TYR A 19 9.39 9.75 -9.28
N MET A 20 9.55 10.84 -8.51
CA MET A 20 10.84 11.19 -7.92
C MET A 20 10.67 11.75 -6.51
N SER A 21 11.68 11.50 -5.66
CA SER A 21 11.80 12.19 -4.39
C SER A 21 12.51 13.54 -4.54
N PHE A 22 12.26 14.46 -3.61
CA PHE A 22 13.00 15.72 -3.57
C PHE A 22 14.50 15.51 -3.35
N ALA A 23 14.88 14.45 -2.64
CA ALA A 23 16.29 14.13 -2.44
C ALA A 23 16.99 13.84 -3.78
N ASP A 24 16.37 12.98 -4.61
CA ASP A 24 16.90 12.64 -5.94
C ASP A 24 16.93 13.86 -6.86
N LEU A 25 15.84 14.65 -6.86
CA LEU A 25 15.75 15.89 -7.66
C LEU A 25 16.81 16.93 -7.28
N ARG A 26 17.09 17.07 -5.98
CA ARG A 26 18.14 17.97 -5.48
C ARG A 26 19.53 17.57 -5.97
N ASP A 27 19.82 16.29 -6.07
CA ASP A 27 21.10 15.79 -6.58
C ASP A 27 21.27 16.14 -8.08
N HIS A 28 20.18 16.36 -8.80
CA HIS A 28 20.14 16.90 -10.15
C HIS A 28 20.04 18.45 -10.20
N GLN A 29 20.25 19.13 -9.07
CA GLN A 29 20.22 20.60 -8.92
C GLN A 29 18.83 21.22 -9.20
N VAL A 30 17.76 20.45 -8.97
CA VAL A 30 16.38 20.97 -9.02
C VAL A 30 16.05 21.64 -7.68
N THR A 31 15.53 22.86 -7.76
CA THR A 31 15.22 23.66 -6.56
C THR A 31 13.75 23.54 -6.16
N VAL A 32 13.47 23.83 -4.87
CA VAL A 32 12.09 23.89 -4.35
C VAL A 32 11.23 24.88 -5.12
N LEU A 33 11.80 26.03 -5.52
CA LEU A 33 11.07 27.05 -6.29
C LEU A 33 10.62 26.53 -7.65
N GLN A 34 11.48 25.77 -8.35
CA GLN A 34 11.14 25.16 -9.64
C GLN A 34 10.02 24.12 -9.48
N LEU A 35 10.03 23.32 -8.41
CA LEU A 35 8.98 22.35 -8.16
C LEU A 35 7.65 23.06 -7.81
N ALA A 36 7.70 24.09 -6.97
CA ALA A 36 6.50 24.87 -6.63
C ALA A 36 5.87 25.53 -7.87
N GLU A 37 6.68 26.05 -8.79
CA GLU A 37 6.22 26.61 -10.05
C GLU A 37 5.54 25.55 -10.93
N MET A 38 6.10 24.34 -11.02
CA MET A 38 5.47 23.22 -11.74
C MET A 38 4.21 22.68 -11.06
N GLU A 39 4.13 22.72 -9.73
CA GLU A 39 2.91 22.40 -8.98
C GLU A 39 1.81 23.42 -9.29
N GLU A 40 2.13 24.72 -9.28
CA GLU A 40 1.19 25.80 -9.58
C GLU A 40 0.69 25.75 -11.03
N GLU A 41 1.55 25.41 -11.97
CA GLU A 41 1.21 25.18 -13.38
C GLU A 41 0.42 23.86 -13.61
N GLY A 42 0.29 23.01 -12.58
CA GLY A 42 -0.47 21.76 -12.61
C GLY A 42 0.23 20.59 -13.31
N SER A 43 1.48 20.75 -13.75
CA SER A 43 2.28 19.71 -14.40
C SER A 43 2.96 18.74 -13.43
N LEU A 44 3.06 19.12 -12.15
CA LEU A 44 3.59 18.32 -11.07
C LEU A 44 2.55 18.16 -9.95
N GLU A 45 2.45 16.99 -9.41
CA GLU A 45 1.60 16.64 -8.27
C GLU A 45 2.48 16.22 -7.10
N ARG A 46 2.37 16.90 -5.98
CA ARG A 46 2.96 16.45 -4.73
C ARG A 46 1.98 15.51 -4.05
N PHE A 47 2.29 14.24 -3.94
CA PHE A 47 1.42 13.25 -3.30
C PHE A 47 1.78 12.96 -1.84
N ALA A 48 2.99 13.35 -1.42
CA ALA A 48 3.43 13.31 -0.03
C ALA A 48 4.59 14.30 0.17
N ARG A 49 4.95 14.58 1.41
CA ARG A 49 6.07 15.47 1.73
C ARG A 49 7.36 15.00 1.07
N GLY A 50 7.83 15.81 0.10
CA GLY A 50 9.07 15.56 -0.64
C GLY A 50 8.99 14.43 -1.68
N TRP A 51 7.78 14.05 -2.09
CA TRP A 51 7.53 13.09 -3.15
C TRP A 51 6.59 13.66 -4.21
N TYR A 52 6.94 13.44 -5.46
CA TYR A 52 6.28 14.06 -6.60
C TYR A 52 5.97 13.06 -7.71
N TRP A 53 4.86 13.29 -8.39
CA TRP A 53 4.47 12.68 -9.65
C TRP A 53 4.42 13.75 -10.75
N CYS A 54 5.03 13.49 -11.90
CA CYS A 54 4.98 14.41 -13.04
C CYS A 54 3.95 13.95 -14.06
N LYS A 55 2.94 14.78 -14.31
CA LYS A 55 1.86 14.49 -15.26
C LYS A 55 2.33 14.59 -16.73
N ASP A 56 3.34 15.43 -16.98
CA ASP A 56 3.83 15.73 -18.32
C ASP A 56 5.08 14.94 -18.73
N CYS A 57 5.41 13.88 -17.96
CA CYS A 57 6.58 13.04 -18.26
C CYS A 57 6.33 11.97 -19.34
N GLY A 58 5.09 11.85 -19.84
CA GLY A 58 4.72 10.89 -20.86
C GLY A 58 4.26 9.52 -20.32
N TYR A 59 4.04 9.39 -19.03
CA TYR A 59 3.39 8.24 -18.41
C TYR A 59 2.01 8.63 -17.87
N GLU A 60 1.07 7.73 -17.99
CA GLU A 60 -0.19 7.80 -17.25
C GLU A 60 0.00 7.24 -15.84
N LYS A 61 -0.68 7.85 -14.87
CA LYS A 61 -0.61 7.39 -13.48
C LYS A 61 -1.27 6.00 -13.39
N PRO A 62 -0.55 4.98 -12.86
CA PRO A 62 -1.07 3.61 -12.85
C PRO A 62 -2.33 3.48 -11.97
N GLU A 63 -3.20 2.52 -12.27
CA GLU A 63 -4.43 2.28 -11.49
C GLU A 63 -4.13 1.98 -10.02
N ASP A 64 -3.03 1.27 -9.75
CA ASP A 64 -2.57 0.92 -8.41
C ASP A 64 -1.60 1.95 -7.79
N TYR A 65 -1.66 3.21 -8.25
CA TYR A 65 -0.78 4.31 -7.79
C TYR A 65 -0.76 4.48 -6.27
N GLN A 66 -1.89 4.30 -5.60
CA GLN A 66 -2.00 4.47 -4.16
C GLN A 66 -1.06 3.52 -3.40
N TYR A 67 -1.01 2.25 -3.79
CA TYR A 67 -0.12 1.25 -3.17
C TYR A 67 1.35 1.53 -3.49
N ILE A 68 1.64 1.99 -4.70
CA ILE A 68 2.98 2.40 -5.14
C ILE A 68 3.45 3.62 -4.32
N GLU A 69 2.61 4.64 -4.17
CA GLU A 69 2.91 5.86 -3.42
C GLU A 69 3.14 5.57 -1.93
N ILE A 70 2.35 4.69 -1.32
CA ILE A 70 2.58 4.16 0.04
C ILE A 70 3.98 3.56 0.15
N ALA A 71 4.35 2.68 -0.77
CA ALA A 71 5.65 2.01 -0.76
C ALA A 71 6.82 2.96 -1.00
N LYS A 72 6.66 3.97 -1.85
CA LYS A 72 7.68 5.04 -2.06
C LYS A 72 7.87 5.87 -0.79
N VAL A 73 6.77 6.25 -0.13
CA VAL A 73 6.83 7.00 1.13
C VAL A 73 7.42 6.13 2.24
N ASN A 74 7.00 4.88 2.38
CA ASN A 74 7.53 3.96 3.37
C ASN A 74 7.75 2.55 2.80
N PRO A 75 8.96 2.19 2.36
CA PRO A 75 9.26 0.88 1.78
C PRO A 75 9.07 -0.31 2.74
N ARG A 76 8.90 -0.04 4.06
CA ARG A 76 8.61 -1.07 5.06
C ARG A 76 7.12 -1.25 5.32
N ALA A 77 6.28 -0.41 4.74
CA ALA A 77 4.83 -0.55 4.84
C ALA A 77 4.35 -1.78 4.07
N VAL A 78 3.37 -2.48 4.64
CA VAL A 78 2.73 -3.64 4.03
C VAL A 78 1.23 -3.40 3.99
N ILE A 79 0.61 -3.51 2.84
CA ILE A 79 -0.85 -3.42 2.71
C ILE A 79 -1.47 -4.60 3.47
N CYS A 80 -2.50 -4.34 4.29
CA CYS A 80 -3.05 -5.33 5.21
C CYS A 80 -4.59 -5.29 5.25
N MET A 81 -5.18 -6.11 6.08
CA MET A 81 -6.62 -6.15 6.38
C MET A 81 -7.47 -6.25 5.09
N ASP A 82 -8.57 -5.49 5.00
CA ASP A 82 -9.47 -5.43 3.85
C ASP A 82 -8.78 -5.00 2.55
N SER A 83 -7.80 -4.09 2.62
CA SER A 83 -7.05 -3.70 1.42
C SER A 83 -6.18 -4.84 0.87
N ALA A 84 -5.58 -5.66 1.74
CA ALA A 84 -4.90 -6.88 1.30
C ALA A 84 -5.91 -7.95 0.83
N ALA A 85 -7.09 -8.01 1.44
CA ALA A 85 -8.18 -8.89 1.00
C ALA A 85 -8.67 -8.51 -0.40
N TRP A 86 -8.80 -7.23 -0.71
CA TRP A 86 -9.10 -6.74 -2.05
C TRP A 86 -8.03 -7.16 -3.05
N LEU A 87 -6.76 -6.92 -2.75
CA LEU A 87 -5.63 -7.31 -3.62
C LEU A 87 -5.53 -8.83 -3.84
N ALA A 88 -6.03 -9.62 -2.88
CA ALA A 88 -6.11 -11.08 -2.98
C ALA A 88 -7.39 -11.59 -3.67
N GLY A 89 -8.28 -10.70 -4.13
CA GLY A 89 -9.54 -11.05 -4.78
C GLY A 89 -10.57 -11.66 -3.83
N MET A 90 -10.52 -11.33 -2.54
CA MET A 90 -11.50 -11.79 -1.54
C MET A 90 -12.75 -10.93 -1.49
N LEU A 91 -12.65 -9.66 -1.90
CA LEU A 91 -13.71 -8.68 -1.86
C LEU A 91 -14.21 -8.36 -3.26
N LYS A 92 -15.45 -7.92 -3.36
CA LYS A 92 -16.10 -7.47 -4.61
C LYS A 92 -15.85 -6.00 -4.89
N GLU A 93 -15.67 -5.21 -3.83
CA GLU A 93 -15.47 -3.77 -3.90
C GLU A 93 -14.18 -3.36 -3.20
N GLU A 94 -13.52 -2.35 -3.76
CA GLU A 94 -12.32 -1.78 -3.16
C GLU A 94 -12.66 -0.98 -1.91
N PRO A 95 -11.94 -1.16 -0.79
CA PRO A 95 -12.15 -0.37 0.40
C PRO A 95 -11.89 1.12 0.17
N ALA A 96 -12.74 1.99 0.73
CA ALA A 96 -12.62 3.45 0.59
C ALA A 96 -11.33 4.02 1.20
N THR A 97 -10.71 3.32 2.15
CA THR A 97 -9.46 3.73 2.78
C THR A 97 -8.47 2.57 2.78
N ILE A 98 -7.19 2.86 2.60
CA ILE A 98 -6.17 1.81 2.49
C ILE A 98 -5.63 1.44 3.86
N ALA A 99 -5.72 0.17 4.20
CA ALA A 99 -5.17 -0.38 5.44
C ALA A 99 -3.69 -0.74 5.28
N VAL A 100 -2.84 -0.17 6.14
CA VAL A 100 -1.38 -0.30 6.05
C VAL A 100 -0.81 -0.76 7.38
N ALA A 101 -0.06 -1.85 7.36
CA ALA A 101 0.68 -2.37 8.50
C ALA A 101 2.11 -1.79 8.53
N THR A 102 2.54 -1.40 9.70
CA THR A 102 3.93 -1.04 9.99
C THR A 102 4.36 -1.61 11.34
N ALA A 103 5.66 -1.75 11.57
CA ALA A 103 6.17 -2.11 12.87
C ALA A 103 5.82 -1.03 13.91
N ARG A 104 5.64 -1.42 15.18
CA ARG A 104 5.37 -0.47 16.29
C ARG A 104 6.48 0.57 16.48
N THR A 105 7.68 0.24 16.10
CA THR A 105 8.87 1.11 16.17
C THR A 105 8.99 2.04 14.98
N ASP A 106 8.20 1.84 13.93
CA ASP A 106 8.22 2.69 12.75
C ASP A 106 7.57 4.05 13.03
N ARG A 107 8.42 5.09 13.06
CA ARG A 107 8.02 6.48 13.31
C ARG A 107 7.84 7.29 12.04
N LYS A 108 8.01 6.67 10.85
CA LYS A 108 7.89 7.38 9.60
C LYS A 108 6.46 7.88 9.41
N LYS A 109 6.31 9.19 9.19
CA LYS A 109 5.03 9.77 8.83
C LYS A 109 4.64 9.31 7.43
N MET A 110 3.36 9.08 7.24
CA MET A 110 2.78 8.64 5.97
C MET A 110 1.57 9.55 5.66
N ASP A 111 1.86 10.84 5.56
CA ASP A 111 0.87 11.86 5.22
C ASP A 111 0.78 11.90 3.68
N LEU A 112 -0.19 11.19 3.12
CA LEU A 112 -0.50 11.14 1.70
C LEU A 112 -1.61 12.16 1.40
N GLU A 113 -1.46 12.95 0.34
CA GLU A 113 -2.33 14.11 0.09
C GLU A 113 -3.62 13.74 -0.65
N ASN A 114 -3.61 12.62 -1.41
CA ASN A 114 -4.70 12.31 -2.36
C ASN A 114 -5.67 11.23 -1.87
N PHE A 115 -5.33 10.53 -0.79
CA PHE A 115 -6.17 9.46 -0.22
C PHE A 115 -5.83 9.21 1.24
N GLU A 116 -6.76 8.59 1.95
CA GLU A 116 -6.61 8.29 3.36
C GLU A 116 -6.11 6.88 3.60
N ILE A 117 -5.26 6.72 4.63
CA ILE A 117 -4.77 5.43 5.09
C ILE A 117 -5.22 5.15 6.54
N ARG A 118 -5.52 3.89 6.82
CA ARG A 118 -5.72 3.36 8.17
C ARG A 118 -4.48 2.61 8.61
N ARG A 119 -3.72 3.13 9.56
CA ARG A 119 -2.45 2.52 9.98
C ARG A 119 -2.66 1.52 11.11
N PHE A 120 -2.15 0.32 10.91
CA PHE A 120 -2.10 -0.77 11.86
C PHE A 120 -0.66 -1.02 12.33
N TYR A 121 -0.49 -1.23 13.63
CA TYR A 121 0.83 -1.46 14.22
C TYR A 121 0.95 -2.92 14.65
N PHE A 122 1.74 -3.68 13.93
CA PHE A 122 2.01 -5.07 14.24
C PHE A 122 3.41 -5.26 14.85
N GLN A 123 3.53 -6.19 15.77
CA GLN A 123 4.82 -6.52 16.39
C GLN A 123 5.79 -7.11 15.35
N ASN A 124 5.26 -7.97 14.48
CA ASN A 124 5.96 -8.63 13.38
C ASN A 124 5.26 -8.27 12.06
N ALA A 125 5.52 -7.06 11.56
CA ALA A 125 4.92 -6.60 10.31
C ALA A 125 5.59 -7.23 9.07
N ASP A 126 6.85 -7.61 9.17
CA ASP A 126 7.67 -8.12 8.06
C ASP A 126 8.14 -9.55 8.37
N VAL A 127 7.24 -10.52 8.20
CA VAL A 127 7.55 -11.95 8.41
C VAL A 127 7.76 -12.62 7.05
N PRO A 128 8.91 -13.24 6.81
CA PRO A 128 9.16 -13.98 5.57
C PRO A 128 8.09 -15.05 5.31
N GLY A 129 7.66 -15.16 4.06
CA GLY A 129 6.61 -16.11 3.64
C GLY A 129 5.17 -15.65 3.91
N GLU A 130 4.97 -14.54 4.61
CA GLU A 130 3.65 -13.95 4.87
C GLU A 130 3.36 -12.72 4.01
N ILE A 131 4.32 -12.32 3.18
CA ILE A 131 4.26 -11.12 2.35
C ILE A 131 4.33 -11.53 0.88
N CYS A 132 3.40 -11.01 0.10
CA CYS A 132 3.44 -10.97 -1.35
C CYS A 132 3.98 -9.62 -1.80
N GLU A 133 4.68 -9.59 -2.93
CA GLU A 133 5.16 -8.38 -3.57
C GLU A 133 4.61 -8.29 -4.99
N LYS A 134 4.00 -7.17 -5.34
CA LYS A 134 3.66 -6.84 -6.72
C LYS A 134 4.68 -5.86 -7.27
N LYS A 135 5.31 -6.25 -8.37
CA LYS A 135 6.29 -5.43 -9.11
C LYS A 135 5.63 -4.83 -10.34
N THR A 136 5.86 -3.55 -10.54
CA THR A 136 5.40 -2.79 -11.72
C THR A 136 6.59 -1.99 -12.28
N GLU A 137 6.42 -1.39 -13.44
CA GLU A 137 7.43 -0.46 -13.97
C GLU A 137 7.58 0.81 -13.12
N PHE A 138 6.56 1.17 -12.34
CA PHE A 138 6.54 2.35 -11.49
C PHE A 138 7.14 2.13 -10.09
N GLY A 139 7.39 0.88 -9.72
CA GLY A 139 7.91 0.45 -8.43
C GLY A 139 7.25 -0.85 -7.94
N SER A 140 7.53 -1.22 -6.69
CA SER A 140 6.90 -2.39 -6.08
C SER A 140 6.23 -2.03 -4.76
N TYR A 141 5.20 -2.79 -4.40
CA TYR A 141 4.56 -2.69 -3.10
C TYR A 141 4.29 -4.07 -2.51
N LYS A 142 4.21 -4.11 -1.19
CA LYS A 142 4.04 -5.33 -0.41
C LYS A 142 2.64 -5.41 0.16
N TYR A 143 2.07 -6.60 0.18
CA TYR A 143 0.80 -6.88 0.83
C TYR A 143 0.83 -8.25 1.50
N TYR A 144 0.00 -8.44 2.52
CA TYR A 144 -0.04 -9.73 3.19
C TYR A 144 -0.64 -10.82 2.32
N SER A 145 -0.08 -12.03 2.48
CA SER A 145 -0.57 -13.22 1.80
C SER A 145 -2.04 -13.51 2.16
N PRO A 146 -2.80 -14.23 1.32
CA PRO A 146 -4.19 -14.54 1.58
C PRO A 146 -4.43 -15.20 2.95
N LYS A 147 -3.60 -16.16 3.35
CA LYS A 147 -3.72 -16.83 4.66
C LYS A 147 -3.49 -15.86 5.82
N ARG A 148 -2.48 -15.00 5.71
CA ARG A 148 -2.21 -13.97 6.72
C ARG A 148 -3.36 -12.98 6.82
N THR A 149 -3.81 -12.47 5.69
CA THR A 149 -4.92 -11.51 5.61
C THR A 149 -6.18 -12.06 6.26
N PHE A 150 -6.57 -13.29 5.92
CA PHE A 150 -7.70 -13.97 6.52
C PHE A 150 -7.60 -14.02 8.06
N CYS A 151 -6.47 -14.48 8.58
CA CYS A 151 -6.26 -14.59 10.03
C CYS A 151 -6.27 -13.22 10.73
N ASP A 152 -5.65 -12.19 10.13
CA ASP A 152 -5.64 -10.84 10.69
C ASP A 152 -7.02 -10.20 10.70
N CYS A 153 -7.83 -10.38 9.65
CA CYS A 153 -9.21 -9.88 9.57
C CYS A 153 -10.09 -10.50 10.67
N LEU A 154 -10.00 -11.81 10.90
CA LEU A 154 -10.75 -12.47 11.97
C LEU A 154 -10.25 -12.09 13.37
N ARG A 155 -8.92 -11.98 13.55
CA ARG A 155 -8.36 -11.55 14.84
C ARG A 155 -8.78 -10.13 15.22
N MET A 156 -8.93 -9.26 14.23
CA MET A 156 -9.30 -7.86 14.43
C MET A 156 -10.73 -7.58 13.96
N ASN A 157 -11.63 -8.51 14.16
CA ASN A 157 -13.02 -8.48 13.71
C ASN A 157 -13.78 -7.20 14.11
N ASN A 158 -13.47 -6.62 15.27
CA ASN A 158 -14.07 -5.37 15.75
C ASN A 158 -13.66 -4.11 14.95
N LYS A 159 -12.71 -4.26 14.01
CA LYS A 159 -12.24 -3.18 13.12
C LYS A 159 -12.65 -3.39 11.66
N MET A 160 -13.52 -4.37 11.43
CA MET A 160 -13.99 -4.76 10.10
C MET A 160 -15.52 -4.69 10.04
N PRO A 161 -16.13 -4.14 8.99
CA PRO A 161 -17.55 -4.28 8.72
C PRO A 161 -17.95 -5.76 8.59
N GLU A 162 -19.17 -6.10 9.01
CA GLU A 162 -19.63 -7.50 9.00
C GLU A 162 -19.69 -8.06 7.57
N GLU A 163 -20.14 -7.26 6.62
CA GLU A 163 -20.24 -7.64 5.20
C GLU A 163 -18.86 -8.03 4.64
N VAL A 164 -17.82 -7.27 4.98
CA VAL A 164 -16.44 -7.54 4.56
C VAL A 164 -15.94 -8.86 5.15
N LYS A 165 -16.26 -9.14 6.42
CA LYS A 165 -15.90 -10.42 7.06
C LYS A 165 -16.58 -11.60 6.37
N GLU A 166 -17.86 -11.48 6.07
CA GLU A 166 -18.62 -12.53 5.38
C GLU A 166 -18.08 -12.83 3.97
N GLU A 167 -17.67 -11.81 3.23
CA GLU A 167 -17.01 -12.00 1.93
C GLU A 167 -15.70 -12.76 2.07
N ILE A 168 -14.85 -12.36 3.03
CA ILE A 168 -13.56 -13.01 3.31
C ILE A 168 -13.77 -14.47 3.75
N LEU A 169 -14.73 -14.74 4.63
CA LEU A 169 -15.07 -16.09 5.06
C LEU A 169 -15.58 -16.94 3.90
N THR A 170 -16.45 -16.38 3.07
CA THR A 170 -16.99 -17.06 1.88
C THR A 170 -15.87 -17.39 0.90
N TRP A 171 -14.96 -16.45 0.66
CA TRP A 171 -13.80 -16.69 -0.20
C TRP A 171 -12.91 -17.79 0.37
N CYS A 172 -12.61 -17.76 1.67
CA CYS A 172 -11.73 -18.73 2.31
C CYS A 172 -12.33 -20.16 2.25
N ARG A 173 -13.65 -20.31 2.47
CA ARG A 173 -14.34 -21.59 2.35
C ARG A 173 -14.27 -22.20 0.93
N LYS A 174 -14.17 -21.35 -0.10
CA LYS A 174 -13.98 -21.79 -1.50
C LYS A 174 -12.54 -22.22 -1.79
N GLN A 175 -11.57 -21.71 -1.03
CA GLN A 175 -10.19 -22.17 -1.13
C GLN A 175 -10.07 -23.53 -0.42
N LYS A 176 -9.28 -24.41 -0.99
CA LYS A 176 -9.08 -25.75 -0.41
C LYS A 176 -8.04 -25.75 0.73
N TYR A 177 -8.02 -24.70 1.56
CA TYR A 177 -7.18 -24.70 2.75
C TYR A 177 -7.74 -25.66 3.79
N SER A 178 -6.92 -26.52 4.36
CA SER A 178 -7.35 -27.36 5.47
C SER A 178 -7.52 -26.52 6.74
N LYS A 179 -8.42 -26.99 7.62
CA LYS A 179 -8.62 -26.34 8.93
C LYS A 179 -7.29 -26.32 9.72
N GLU A 180 -6.54 -27.42 9.64
CA GLU A 180 -5.24 -27.59 10.29
C GLU A 180 -4.23 -26.55 9.83
N GLU A 181 -4.12 -26.30 8.50
CA GLU A 181 -3.23 -25.29 7.93
C GLU A 181 -3.58 -23.89 8.45
N ILE A 182 -4.88 -23.56 8.51
CA ILE A 182 -5.33 -22.25 8.99
C ILE A 182 -5.10 -22.11 10.49
N LEU A 183 -5.38 -23.15 11.28
CA LEU A 183 -5.16 -23.12 12.73
C LEU A 183 -3.68 -23.04 13.10
N GLU A 184 -2.80 -23.75 12.40
CA GLU A 184 -1.36 -23.62 12.60
C GLU A 184 -0.90 -22.17 12.37
N TYR A 185 -1.40 -21.56 11.29
CA TYR A 185 -1.11 -20.16 10.97
C TYR A 185 -1.67 -19.21 12.02
N ALA A 186 -2.92 -19.42 12.43
CA ALA A 186 -3.60 -18.64 13.44
C ALA A 186 -2.90 -18.68 14.80
N ASN A 187 -2.32 -19.84 15.17
CA ASN A 187 -1.57 -19.99 16.40
C ASN A 187 -0.37 -19.04 16.46
N ARG A 188 0.38 -18.93 15.39
CA ARG A 188 1.50 -17.96 15.27
C ARG A 188 1.03 -16.52 15.48
N LEU A 189 -0.18 -16.18 15.04
CA LEU A 189 -0.78 -14.86 15.14
C LEU A 189 -1.58 -14.64 16.42
N ARG A 190 -1.70 -15.67 17.30
CA ARG A 190 -2.57 -15.67 18.49
C ARG A 190 -4.05 -15.39 18.15
N ALA A 191 -4.53 -15.97 17.06
CA ALA A 191 -5.86 -15.77 16.50
C ALA A 191 -6.73 -17.04 16.54
N VAL A 192 -6.29 -18.14 17.18
CA VAL A 192 -6.93 -19.47 17.14
C VAL A 192 -8.38 -19.41 17.60
N LYS A 193 -8.64 -18.78 18.74
CA LYS A 193 -10.00 -18.71 19.31
C LYS A 193 -10.99 -18.08 18.33
N ASN A 194 -10.65 -16.95 17.75
CA ASN A 194 -11.53 -16.23 16.81
C ASN A 194 -11.82 -17.07 15.56
N ILE A 195 -10.83 -17.82 15.10
CA ILE A 195 -10.96 -18.66 13.87
C ILE A 195 -11.78 -19.91 14.18
N GLU A 196 -11.60 -20.55 15.32
CA GLU A 196 -12.41 -21.71 15.72
C GLU A 196 -13.89 -21.35 15.85
N GLU A 197 -14.21 -20.22 16.46
CA GLU A 197 -15.59 -19.73 16.58
C GLU A 197 -16.25 -19.52 15.21
N GLU A 198 -15.51 -19.01 14.22
CA GLU A 198 -16.05 -18.77 12.87
C GLU A 198 -16.14 -20.04 12.00
N TYR A 199 -15.31 -21.06 12.26
CA TYR A 199 -15.42 -22.35 11.55
C TYR A 199 -16.51 -23.26 12.13
N GLN A 200 -17.03 -22.98 13.34
CA GLN A 200 -18.11 -23.74 13.97
C GLN A 200 -19.52 -23.26 13.58
N LYS A 201 -19.61 -22.06 12.98
CA LYS A 201 -20.86 -21.53 12.40
C LYS A 201 -21.06 -22.04 10.97
#